data_7af9d74bcdea9e771cc19ee5b5c60537
#
_entry.id   7af9d74bcdea9e771cc19ee5b5c60537
#
_cell.length_a   1.000
_cell.length_b   1.000
_cell.length_c   1.000
_cell.angle_alpha   90.00
_cell.angle_beta   90.00
_cell.angle_gamma   90.00
#
_symmetry.space_group_name_H-M   'P 1'
#
loop_
_entity.id
_entity.type
_entity.pdbx_description
1 polymer ?
#
loop_
_entity_poly.entity_id
_entity_poly.type
_entity_poly.pdbx_seq_one_letter_code
_entity_poly.pdbx_strand_id
1 'polypeptide(L)'
;SRYRCLNLHPVFTDNNIEVRAFNSCLNAGVLRAYISLVLAVSNQALTQKSASPRVTQSENPRYTFRTWLIRIGLNGQEFKNCRKHLLSHLEGNIAWKNPEQAIAQRERLRQERIAAREQRVEPVSEIRELNENVPDEISEPTESECEGFEEDQDLDIEMAM
;
A
#
# COMPACT_ATOMS: atom_id res chain seq x y z
N SER A 1 -20.64 -20.60 21.89
CA SER A 1 -21.06 -19.33 22.49
C SER A 1 -21.24 -18.26 21.41
N ARG A 2 -22.41 -17.65 21.34
CA ARG A 2 -22.77 -16.58 20.36
C ARG A 2 -21.98 -15.27 20.56
N TYR A 3 -21.16 -15.18 21.58
CA TYR A 3 -20.33 -14.00 21.90
C TYR A 3 -18.89 -14.10 21.37
N ARG A 4 -18.56 -15.16 20.63
CA ARG A 4 -17.23 -15.32 20.01
C ARG A 4 -17.26 -14.84 18.56
N CYS A 5 -16.09 -14.56 18.01
CA CYS A 5 -15.91 -14.14 16.61
C CYS A 5 -16.46 -15.17 15.59
N LEU A 6 -16.54 -16.44 15.99
CA LEU A 6 -17.12 -17.52 15.20
C LEU A 6 -18.26 -18.17 16.01
N ASN A 7 -19.47 -18.13 15.47
CA ASN A 7 -20.62 -18.78 16.04
C ASN A 7 -20.95 -20.06 15.24
N LEU A 8 -20.80 -21.20 15.91
CA LEU A 8 -21.09 -22.53 15.32
C LEU A 8 -22.50 -23.04 15.68
N HIS A 9 -23.28 -22.32 16.49
CA HIS A 9 -24.61 -22.78 16.89
C HIS A 9 -25.54 -23.02 15.70
N PRO A 10 -25.56 -22.15 14.65
CA PRO A 10 -26.42 -22.35 13.49
C PRO A 10 -26.07 -23.58 12.63
N VAL A 11 -24.93 -24.24 12.85
CA VAL A 11 -24.62 -25.52 12.19
C VAL A 11 -25.68 -26.58 12.50
N PHE A 12 -26.23 -26.56 13.71
CA PHE A 12 -27.20 -27.56 14.17
C PHE A 12 -28.65 -27.25 13.78
N THR A 13 -28.95 -25.99 13.43
CA THR A 13 -30.31 -25.52 13.10
C THR A 13 -30.47 -25.24 11.60
N ASP A 14 -29.52 -24.51 11.03
CA ASP A 14 -29.61 -23.92 9.69
C ASP A 14 -28.47 -24.40 8.75
N ASN A 15 -27.65 -25.32 9.22
CA ASN A 15 -26.50 -25.88 8.51
C ASN A 15 -25.52 -24.80 7.98
N ASN A 16 -25.33 -23.73 8.73
CA ASN A 16 -24.45 -22.62 8.38
C ASN A 16 -23.52 -22.20 9.52
N ILE A 17 -22.54 -21.33 9.22
CA ILE A 17 -21.59 -20.77 10.16
C ILE A 17 -21.71 -19.26 10.12
N GLU A 18 -21.81 -18.63 11.30
CA GLU A 18 -21.87 -17.18 11.42
C GLU A 18 -20.52 -16.61 11.86
N VAL A 19 -19.96 -15.71 11.04
CA VAL A 19 -18.70 -15.00 11.34
C VAL A 19 -19.03 -13.61 11.88
N ARG A 20 -18.67 -13.33 13.13
CA ARG A 20 -18.93 -12.08 13.88
C ARG A 20 -17.67 -11.28 14.17
N ALA A 21 -16.59 -11.55 13.43
CA ALA A 21 -15.29 -10.92 13.65
C ALA A 21 -15.18 -9.48 13.14
N PHE A 22 -16.14 -9.04 12.31
CA PHE A 22 -16.04 -7.79 11.57
C PHE A 22 -17.02 -6.75 12.06
N ASN A 23 -16.58 -5.49 12.06
CA ASN A 23 -17.46 -4.35 12.25
C ASN A 23 -18.26 -4.06 10.98
N SER A 24 -19.43 -3.45 11.12
CA SER A 24 -20.20 -2.95 9.99
C SER A 24 -19.40 -1.89 9.22
N CYS A 25 -19.45 -1.92 7.90
CA CYS A 25 -18.84 -0.91 7.05
C CYS A 25 -19.64 -0.71 5.77
N LEU A 26 -19.62 0.51 5.24
CA LEU A 26 -20.25 0.88 3.96
C LEU A 26 -19.23 0.87 2.78
N ASN A 27 -17.96 0.59 3.07
CA ASN A 27 -16.94 0.55 2.04
C ASN A 27 -16.91 -0.81 1.34
N ALA A 28 -17.28 -0.84 0.06
CA ALA A 28 -17.32 -2.07 -0.74
C ALA A 28 -15.97 -2.80 -0.81
N GLY A 29 -14.85 -2.07 -0.84
CA GLY A 29 -13.50 -2.67 -0.84
C GLY A 29 -13.19 -3.42 0.45
N VAL A 30 -13.59 -2.85 1.60
CA VAL A 30 -13.44 -3.49 2.91
C VAL A 30 -14.35 -4.72 3.01
N LEU A 31 -15.62 -4.60 2.58
CA LEU A 31 -16.54 -5.72 2.59
C LEU A 31 -16.04 -6.88 1.73
N ARG A 32 -15.55 -6.59 0.53
CA ARG A 32 -14.92 -7.58 -0.35
C ARG A 32 -13.72 -8.25 0.32
N ALA A 33 -12.90 -7.48 1.06
CA ALA A 33 -11.76 -8.01 1.78
C ALA A 33 -12.18 -8.98 2.89
N TYR A 34 -13.25 -8.68 3.63
CA TYR A 34 -13.80 -9.56 4.66
C TYR A 34 -14.34 -10.87 4.07
N ILE A 35 -15.12 -10.80 2.99
CA ILE A 35 -15.62 -11.98 2.29
C ILE A 35 -14.47 -12.86 1.80
N SER A 36 -13.47 -12.26 1.13
CA SER A 36 -12.31 -12.99 0.63
C SER A 36 -11.53 -13.68 1.75
N LEU A 37 -11.36 -13.00 2.90
CA LEU A 37 -10.70 -13.57 4.07
C LEU A 37 -11.47 -14.76 4.63
N VAL A 38 -12.79 -14.65 4.79
CA VAL A 38 -13.63 -15.74 5.30
C VAL A 38 -13.55 -16.95 4.39
N LEU A 39 -13.65 -16.77 3.07
CA LEU A 39 -13.54 -17.86 2.11
C LEU A 39 -12.16 -18.54 2.14
N ALA A 40 -11.08 -17.75 2.23
CA ALA A 40 -9.72 -18.28 2.30
C ALA A 40 -9.47 -19.07 3.61
N VAL A 41 -9.97 -18.57 4.74
CA VAL A 41 -9.89 -19.28 6.04
C VAL A 41 -10.72 -20.55 6.02
N SER A 42 -11.92 -20.52 5.44
CA SER A 42 -12.77 -21.71 5.29
C SER A 42 -12.10 -22.78 4.42
N ASN A 43 -11.50 -22.37 3.31
CA ASN A 43 -10.74 -23.28 2.46
C ASN A 43 -9.52 -23.88 3.20
N GLN A 44 -8.81 -23.08 3.98
CA GLN A 44 -7.73 -23.55 4.82
C GLN A 44 -8.23 -24.57 5.85
N ALA A 45 -9.36 -24.31 6.50
CA ALA A 45 -9.94 -25.23 7.49
C ALA A 45 -10.33 -26.59 6.88
N LEU A 46 -10.77 -26.61 5.63
CA LEU A 46 -11.11 -27.85 4.91
C LEU A 46 -9.87 -28.65 4.47
N THR A 47 -8.75 -27.98 4.20
CA THR A 47 -7.54 -28.61 3.66
C THR A 47 -6.51 -28.94 4.73
N GLN A 48 -6.49 -28.19 5.83
CA GLN A 48 -5.49 -28.33 6.89
C GLN A 48 -5.91 -29.41 7.91
N LYS A 49 -5.00 -30.34 8.20
CA LYS A 49 -5.27 -31.45 9.13
C LYS A 49 -5.28 -31.04 10.60
N SER A 50 -4.57 -29.97 10.96
CA SER A 50 -4.46 -29.50 12.34
C SER A 50 -4.17 -28.01 12.40
N ALA A 51 -4.60 -27.37 13.49
CA ALA A 51 -4.32 -25.96 13.78
C ALA A 51 -3.68 -25.82 15.17
N SER A 52 -2.74 -24.88 15.31
CA SER A 52 -2.14 -24.57 16.61
C SER A 52 -3.11 -23.73 17.46
N PRO A 53 -3.34 -24.10 18.73
CA PRO A 53 -4.15 -23.30 19.63
C PRO A 53 -3.37 -22.08 20.20
N ARG A 54 -2.07 -21.98 19.92
CA ARG A 54 -1.21 -20.91 20.46
C ARG A 54 -1.35 -19.65 19.60
N VAL A 55 -1.44 -18.51 20.28
CA VAL A 55 -1.41 -17.20 19.65
C VAL A 55 0.00 -16.95 19.08
N THR A 56 0.07 -16.52 17.83
CA THR A 56 1.33 -16.12 17.21
C THR A 56 1.79 -14.80 17.81
N GLN A 57 2.93 -14.82 18.51
CA GLN A 57 3.57 -13.60 19.01
C GLN A 57 4.56 -13.09 17.97
N SER A 58 4.54 -11.80 17.71
CA SER A 58 5.40 -11.16 16.71
C SER A 58 5.66 -9.70 17.05
N GLU A 59 6.90 -9.28 16.93
CA GLU A 59 7.32 -7.87 17.05
C GLU A 59 6.78 -7.01 15.89
N ASN A 60 6.52 -7.64 14.75
CA ASN A 60 5.93 -6.99 13.59
C ASN A 60 4.64 -7.72 13.16
N PRO A 61 3.50 -7.38 13.75
CA PRO A 61 2.23 -8.03 13.46
C PRO A 61 1.79 -7.84 12.01
N ARG A 62 2.12 -6.69 11.40
CA ARG A 62 1.77 -6.40 10.01
C ARG A 62 2.47 -7.31 9.00
N TYR A 63 3.76 -7.55 9.21
CA TYR A 63 4.53 -8.49 8.39
C TYR A 63 4.02 -9.93 8.56
N THR A 64 3.83 -10.34 9.80
CA THR A 64 3.39 -11.70 10.13
C THR A 64 2.01 -11.99 9.58
N PHE A 65 1.08 -11.06 9.72
CA PHE A 65 -0.27 -11.21 9.16
C PHE A 65 -0.26 -11.20 7.63
N ARG A 66 0.52 -10.33 6.99
CA ARG A 66 0.70 -10.35 5.53
C ARG A 66 1.23 -11.71 5.04
N THR A 67 2.24 -12.25 5.70
CA THR A 67 2.81 -13.54 5.32
C THR A 67 1.79 -14.67 5.44
N TRP A 68 0.96 -14.62 6.49
CA TRP A 68 -0.13 -15.58 6.67
C TRP A 68 -1.21 -15.41 5.58
N LEU A 69 -1.63 -14.20 5.24
CA LEU A 69 -2.58 -13.94 4.15
C LEU A 69 -2.12 -14.54 2.81
N ILE A 70 -0.83 -14.39 2.49
CA ILE A 70 -0.25 -14.99 1.29
C ILE A 70 -0.32 -16.53 1.35
N ARG A 71 -0.04 -17.10 2.52
CA ARG A 71 -0.04 -18.56 2.74
C ARG A 71 -1.43 -19.17 2.59
N ILE A 72 -2.49 -18.48 3.00
CA ILE A 72 -3.88 -18.94 2.84
C ILE A 72 -4.46 -18.72 1.44
N GLY A 73 -3.64 -18.24 0.49
CA GLY A 73 -4.04 -18.08 -0.91
C GLY A 73 -4.42 -16.67 -1.33
N LEU A 74 -4.43 -15.68 -0.44
CA LEU A 74 -4.68 -14.28 -0.79
C LEU A 74 -3.42 -13.63 -1.38
N ASN A 75 -2.84 -14.28 -2.40
CA ASN A 75 -1.66 -13.82 -3.13
C ASN A 75 -2.08 -13.21 -4.49
N GLY A 76 -1.12 -12.62 -5.22
CA GLY A 76 -1.36 -12.03 -6.54
C GLY A 76 -1.86 -10.59 -6.52
N GLN A 77 -2.01 -10.03 -7.71
CA GLN A 77 -2.41 -8.63 -7.91
C GLN A 77 -3.89 -8.42 -7.61
N GLU A 78 -4.72 -9.39 -7.90
CA GLU A 78 -6.16 -9.40 -7.64
C GLU A 78 -6.52 -9.19 -6.15
N PHE A 79 -5.69 -9.73 -5.23
CA PHE A 79 -5.88 -9.56 -3.79
C PHE A 79 -5.08 -8.39 -3.18
N LYS A 80 -4.46 -7.54 -4.00
CA LYS A 80 -3.68 -6.39 -3.51
C LYS A 80 -4.52 -5.45 -2.64
N ASN A 81 -5.70 -5.07 -3.12
CA ASN A 81 -6.62 -4.21 -2.38
C ASN A 81 -7.18 -4.89 -1.14
N CYS A 82 -7.49 -6.18 -1.21
CA CYS A 82 -7.89 -6.99 -0.06
C CYS A 82 -6.82 -6.94 1.04
N ARG A 83 -5.57 -7.26 0.72
CA ARG A 83 -4.46 -7.16 1.68
C ARG A 83 -4.26 -5.75 2.22
N LYS A 84 -4.41 -4.70 1.38
CA LYS A 84 -4.31 -3.31 1.81
C LYS A 84 -5.32 -2.99 2.91
N HIS A 85 -6.58 -3.35 2.74
CA HIS A 85 -7.63 -3.12 3.73
C HIS A 85 -7.41 -3.93 5.02
N LEU A 86 -7.06 -5.22 4.91
CA LEU A 86 -6.85 -6.08 6.08
C LEU A 86 -5.62 -5.66 6.91
N LEU A 87 -4.61 -5.05 6.29
CA LEU A 87 -3.38 -4.63 6.95
C LEU A 87 -3.41 -3.17 7.44
N SER A 88 -4.46 -2.40 7.13
CA SER A 88 -4.52 -0.96 7.40
C SER A 88 -4.44 -0.60 8.88
N HIS A 89 -5.00 -1.44 9.76
CA HIS A 89 -5.07 -1.21 11.20
C HIS A 89 -3.91 -1.81 11.99
N LEU A 90 -2.97 -2.47 11.32
CA LEU A 90 -1.81 -3.10 11.96
C LEU A 90 -0.58 -2.20 11.86
N GLU A 91 0.14 -2.08 12.96
CA GLU A 91 1.41 -1.37 13.02
C GLU A 91 2.57 -2.22 12.49
N GLY A 92 3.64 -1.55 12.06
CA GLY A 92 4.86 -2.19 11.59
C GLY A 92 5.12 -2.06 10.10
N ASN A 93 6.15 -2.75 9.63
CA ASN A 93 6.62 -2.74 8.25
C ASN A 93 6.09 -3.96 7.48
N ILE A 94 5.72 -3.76 6.22
CA ILE A 94 5.21 -4.85 5.36
C ILE A 94 6.33 -5.72 4.78
N ALA A 95 7.51 -5.14 4.54
CA ALA A 95 8.62 -5.79 3.82
C ALA A 95 9.57 -6.53 4.74
N TRP A 96 9.75 -6.06 5.97
CA TRP A 96 10.79 -6.55 6.88
C TRP A 96 10.20 -7.14 8.14
N LYS A 97 10.73 -8.31 8.54
CA LYS A 97 10.34 -8.97 9.79
C LYS A 97 10.83 -8.16 10.99
N ASN A 98 12.09 -7.73 10.97
CA ASN A 98 12.71 -6.99 12.05
C ASN A 98 12.67 -5.48 11.77
N PRO A 99 12.20 -4.64 12.69
CA PRO A 99 12.10 -3.20 12.51
C PRO A 99 13.46 -2.53 12.30
N GLU A 100 14.53 -3.03 12.93
CA GLU A 100 15.90 -2.51 12.77
C GLU A 100 16.40 -2.60 11.33
N GLN A 101 16.14 -3.71 10.64
CA GLN A 101 16.52 -3.87 9.23
C GLN A 101 15.76 -2.90 8.33
N ALA A 102 14.51 -2.58 8.66
CA ALA A 102 13.73 -1.59 7.93
C ALA A 102 14.30 -0.17 8.08
N ILE A 103 14.79 0.17 9.28
CA ILE A 103 15.41 1.47 9.58
C ILE A 103 16.74 1.57 8.82
N ALA A 104 17.61 0.57 8.95
CA ALA A 104 18.91 0.53 8.27
C ALA A 104 18.77 0.65 6.74
N GLN A 105 17.82 -0.05 6.15
CA GLN A 105 17.54 0.05 4.71
C GLN A 105 17.06 1.44 4.31
N ARG A 106 16.20 2.07 5.11
CA ARG A 106 15.70 3.43 4.85
C ARG A 106 16.82 4.47 4.92
N GLU A 107 17.70 4.35 5.89
CA GLU A 107 18.88 5.22 6.04
C GLU A 107 19.82 5.07 4.87
N ARG A 108 20.13 3.84 4.47
CA ARG A 108 20.96 3.55 3.29
C ARG A 108 20.38 4.20 2.02
N LEU A 109 19.10 4.00 1.74
CA LEU A 109 18.42 4.59 0.58
C LEU A 109 18.39 6.13 0.65
N ARG A 110 18.31 6.70 1.86
CA ARG A 110 18.40 8.15 2.05
C ARG A 110 19.79 8.67 1.71
N GLN A 111 20.83 8.01 2.18
CA GLN A 111 22.21 8.36 1.88
C GLN A 111 22.51 8.24 0.38
N GLU A 112 22.08 7.16 -0.27
CA GLU A 112 22.21 6.98 -1.72
C GLU A 112 21.52 8.10 -2.52
N ARG A 113 20.33 8.55 -2.08
CA ARG A 113 19.63 9.68 -2.72
C ARG A 113 20.34 11.01 -2.53
N ILE A 114 20.95 11.26 -1.38
CA ILE A 114 21.73 12.48 -1.11
C ILE A 114 22.96 12.47 -1.99
N ALA A 115 23.74 11.39 -2.01
CA ALA A 115 24.93 11.24 -2.84
C ALA A 115 24.61 11.39 -4.34
N ALA A 116 23.52 10.78 -4.82
CA ALA A 116 23.08 10.92 -6.20
C ALA A 116 22.63 12.35 -6.55
N ARG A 117 22.11 13.11 -5.57
CA ARG A 117 21.74 14.51 -5.75
C ARG A 117 22.98 15.41 -5.82
N GLU A 118 23.96 15.17 -4.97
CA GLU A 118 25.24 15.90 -4.97
C GLU A 118 26.01 15.73 -6.28
N GLN A 119 26.10 14.49 -6.78
CA GLN A 119 26.73 14.19 -8.08
C GLN A 119 25.99 14.85 -9.26
N ARG A 120 24.71 15.16 -9.13
CA ARG A 120 23.90 15.81 -10.17
C ARG A 120 24.03 17.34 -10.16
N VAL A 121 24.51 17.90 -9.05
CA VAL A 121 24.64 19.38 -8.90
C VAL A 121 26.01 19.89 -9.42
N GLU A 122 27.06 19.03 -9.46
CA GLU A 122 28.40 19.46 -9.92
C GLU A 122 28.47 19.91 -11.41
N PRO A 123 27.74 19.33 -12.39
CA PRO A 123 27.86 19.82 -13.78
C PRO A 123 27.20 21.17 -14.05
N VAL A 124 26.45 21.74 -13.12
CA VAL A 124 25.78 23.06 -13.32
C VAL A 124 26.73 24.23 -13.03
N SER A 125 27.79 24.04 -12.26
CA SER A 125 28.80 25.07 -12.01
C SER A 125 29.68 25.32 -13.21
N GLU A 126 30.03 24.30 -13.97
CA GLU A 126 30.86 24.42 -15.22
C GLU A 126 30.11 25.15 -16.34
N ILE A 127 28.77 25.08 -16.39
CA ILE A 127 27.99 25.78 -17.41
C ILE A 127 27.87 27.27 -17.10
N ARG A 128 28.02 27.68 -15.85
CA ARG A 128 27.98 29.10 -15.47
C ARG A 128 29.23 29.87 -15.89
N GLU A 129 30.40 29.24 -15.84
CA GLU A 129 31.66 29.86 -16.25
C GLU A 129 31.80 30.03 -17.78
N LEU A 130 31.03 29.26 -18.56
CA LEU A 130 30.99 29.37 -20.02
C LEU A 130 30.04 30.47 -20.51
N ASN A 131 29.18 31.00 -19.67
CA ASN A 131 28.16 31.98 -20.07
C ASN A 131 28.51 33.44 -19.70
N GLU A 132 29.64 33.68 -19.06
CA GLU A 132 30.10 35.05 -18.75
C GLU A 132 30.80 35.77 -19.93
N ASN A 133 30.93 35.12 -21.09
CA ASN A 133 31.53 35.71 -22.28
C ASN A 133 30.53 35.98 -23.43
N VAL A 134 29.27 36.27 -23.13
CA VAL A 134 28.33 36.71 -24.16
C VAL A 134 28.19 38.24 -24.06
N PRO A 135 28.52 39.02 -25.12
CA PRO A 135 28.38 40.49 -25.11
C PRO A 135 26.91 40.88 -24.98
N ASP A 136 26.65 41.88 -24.13
CA ASP A 136 25.35 42.53 -23.94
C ASP A 136 24.92 43.30 -25.21
N GLU A 137 24.30 42.59 -26.16
CA GLU A 137 23.49 43.21 -27.23
C GLU A 137 22.27 42.34 -27.49
N ILE A 138 21.27 42.38 -26.62
CA ILE A 138 19.91 42.01 -26.97
C ILE A 138 18.97 43.04 -26.36
N SER A 139 18.46 43.90 -27.23
CA SER A 139 17.38 44.86 -27.05
C SER A 139 16.16 44.27 -26.36
N GLU A 140 15.60 45.01 -25.40
CA GLU A 140 14.38 44.71 -24.65
C GLU A 140 13.22 44.32 -25.61
N PRO A 141 12.53 43.20 -25.38
CA PRO A 141 11.24 42.96 -26.07
C PRO A 141 10.12 43.80 -25.44
N THR A 142 9.43 44.54 -26.29
CA THR A 142 8.24 45.33 -26.00
C THR A 142 7.12 44.50 -25.38
N GLU A 143 6.52 45.06 -24.34
CA GLU A 143 5.28 44.55 -23.69
C GLU A 143 4.09 44.56 -24.65
N SER A 144 3.81 43.45 -25.33
CA SER A 144 2.52 43.27 -26.01
C SER A 144 2.20 41.87 -26.50
N GLU A 145 2.58 40.82 -25.79
CA GLU A 145 2.06 39.48 -26.13
C GLU A 145 2.02 38.58 -24.90
N CYS A 146 1.17 38.90 -23.94
CA CYS A 146 0.76 38.00 -22.86
C CYS A 146 -0.76 38.06 -22.69
N GLU A 147 -1.50 37.70 -23.73
CA GLU A 147 -2.91 37.33 -23.55
C GLU A 147 -3.12 35.98 -24.22
N GLY A 148 -3.57 35.00 -23.45
CA GLY A 148 -4.15 33.76 -23.94
C GLY A 148 -3.46 32.49 -23.57
N PHE A 149 -3.41 32.13 -22.28
CA PHE A 149 -3.33 30.73 -21.88
C PHE A 149 -4.57 30.42 -21.06
N GLU A 150 -5.59 29.93 -21.72
CA GLU A 150 -6.81 29.41 -21.12
C GLU A 150 -6.50 28.09 -20.41
N GLU A 151 -6.91 28.00 -19.15
CA GLU A 151 -6.99 26.81 -18.34
C GLU A 151 -7.96 25.82 -19.01
N ASP A 152 -7.47 24.79 -19.62
CA ASP A 152 -8.29 23.63 -19.94
C ASP A 152 -8.44 22.75 -18.71
N GLN A 153 -9.62 22.87 -18.15
CA GLN A 153 -10.23 22.03 -17.14
C GLN A 153 -10.63 20.69 -17.75
N ASP A 154 -10.62 19.68 -16.88
CA ASP A 154 -11.45 18.49 -16.95
C ASP A 154 -11.10 17.42 -18.00
N LEU A 155 -10.27 16.48 -17.55
CA LEU A 155 -10.35 15.12 -18.07
C LEU A 155 -11.11 14.23 -17.10
N ASP A 156 -12.43 14.22 -17.30
CA ASP A 156 -13.33 13.17 -16.86
C ASP A 156 -12.85 11.83 -17.40
N ILE A 157 -12.36 10.98 -16.54
CA ILE A 157 -12.16 9.57 -16.87
C ILE A 157 -13.47 8.85 -16.64
N GLU A 158 -14.25 8.82 -17.69
CA GLU A 158 -15.43 8.00 -17.84
C GLU A 158 -15.09 6.51 -17.74
N MET A 159 -15.66 5.86 -16.74
CA MET A 159 -15.59 4.42 -16.57
C MET A 159 -16.37 3.73 -17.68
N ALA A 160 -15.69 2.93 -18.45
CA ALA A 160 -16.31 1.92 -19.31
C ALA A 160 -16.14 0.53 -18.68
N MET A 161 -17.25 -0.07 -18.33
CA MET A 161 -17.67 -1.48 -18.17
C MET A 161 -16.60 -2.52 -17.79
#